data_ebe3fb0c312bffbe2e55705cbdafaa3c
#
_entry.id   ebe3fb0c312bffbe2e55705cbdafaa3c
#
_cell.length_a   1.000
_cell.length_b   1.000
_cell.length_c   1.000
_cell.angle_alpha   90.00
_cell.angle_beta   90.00
_cell.angle_gamma   90.00
#
_symmetry.space_group_name_H-M   'P 1'
#
loop_
_entity.id
_entity.type
_entity.pdbx_description
1 polymer ?
#
loop_
_entity_poly.entity_id
_entity_poly.type
_entity_poly.pdbx_seq_one_letter_code
_entity_poly.pdbx_strand_id
1 'polypeptide(L)' 'MKAIGMVEYKTVSSGIKAADLIVKTAEVELLEAQTVCPGKFIILFTGDLSAIRVSVDAAVKTYPASLIDSFVLGH' A
#
# COMPACT_ATOMS: atom_id res chain seq x y z
N MET A 1 16.70 -6.28 -5.66
CA MET A 1 15.97 -7.23 -4.81
C MET A 1 14.50 -6.89 -4.81
N LYS A 2 13.67 -7.82 -5.21
CA LYS A 2 12.23 -7.62 -5.24
C LYS A 2 11.62 -7.85 -3.86
N ALA A 3 10.59 -7.09 -3.57
CA ALA A 3 9.86 -7.20 -2.32
C ALA A 3 8.39 -6.99 -2.60
N ILE A 4 7.55 -7.33 -1.63
CA ILE A 4 6.11 -7.11 -1.72
C ILE A 4 5.72 -6.22 -0.56
N GLY A 5 4.93 -5.19 -0.86
CA GLY A 5 4.32 -4.34 0.14
C GLY A 5 2.82 -4.53 0.16
N MET A 6 2.22 -4.39 1.33
CA MET A 6 0.78 -4.46 1.49
C MET A 6 0.31 -3.39 2.45
N VAL A 7 -0.76 -2.71 2.09
CA VAL A 7 -1.49 -1.86 3.02
C VAL A 7 -2.97 -2.16 2.88
N GLU A 8 -3.66 -2.14 4.00
CA GLU A 8 -5.10 -2.39 4.04
C GLU A 8 -5.79 -1.24 4.77
N TYR A 9 -6.86 -0.73 4.17
CA TYR A 9 -7.60 0.40 4.69
C TYR A 9 -9.05 0.05 4.99
N LYS A 10 -9.63 0.78 5.95
CA LYS A 10 -11.02 0.58 6.36
C LYS A 10 -12.02 1.04 5.32
N THR A 11 -11.63 1.99 4.45
CA THR A 11 -12.55 2.56 3.47
C THR A 11 -11.94 2.52 2.08
N VAL A 12 -12.81 2.45 1.09
CA VAL A 12 -12.39 2.47 -0.31
C VAL A 12 -11.75 3.81 -0.66
N SER A 13 -12.31 4.92 -0.18
CA SER A 13 -11.77 6.23 -0.51
C SER A 13 -10.35 6.42 0.01
N SER A 14 -10.06 5.99 1.24
CA SER A 14 -8.69 6.04 1.77
C SER A 14 -7.76 5.13 0.98
N GLY A 15 -8.25 3.95 0.62
CA GLY A 15 -7.46 3.00 -0.16
C GLY A 15 -7.07 3.54 -1.52
N ILE A 16 -8.00 4.17 -2.22
CA ILE A 16 -7.72 4.76 -3.54
C ILE A 16 -6.69 5.89 -3.43
N LYS A 17 -6.84 6.74 -2.41
CA LYS A 17 -5.88 7.82 -2.18
C LYS A 17 -4.49 7.27 -1.86
N ALA A 18 -4.43 6.22 -1.06
CA ALA A 18 -3.16 5.59 -0.71
C ALA A 18 -2.51 4.92 -1.91
N ALA A 19 -3.30 4.27 -2.77
CA ALA A 19 -2.76 3.66 -3.99
C ALA A 19 -2.12 4.72 -4.88
N ASP A 20 -2.78 5.85 -5.06
CA ASP A 20 -2.24 6.96 -5.84
C ASP A 20 -0.94 7.49 -5.22
N LEU A 21 -0.90 7.65 -3.92
CA LEU A 21 0.29 8.11 -3.21
C LEU A 21 1.45 7.12 -3.40
N ILE A 22 1.17 5.83 -3.28
CA ILE A 22 2.19 4.78 -3.41
C ILE A 22 2.87 4.83 -4.77
N VAL A 23 2.09 4.90 -5.85
CA VAL A 23 2.68 4.90 -7.20
C VAL A 23 3.40 6.21 -7.52
N LYS A 24 3.08 7.28 -6.81
CA LYS A 24 3.76 8.57 -6.99
C LYS A 24 4.99 8.73 -6.11
N THR A 25 5.10 7.93 -5.05
CA THR A 25 6.20 8.05 -4.09
C THR A 25 7.47 7.35 -4.57
N ALA A 26 7.32 6.20 -5.20
CA ALA A 26 8.47 5.42 -5.64
C ALA A 26 8.09 4.56 -6.84
N GLU A 27 9.11 4.00 -7.47
CA GLU A 27 8.90 3.16 -8.65
C GLU A 27 8.49 1.77 -8.22
N VAL A 28 7.18 1.55 -8.17
CA VAL A 28 6.58 0.26 -7.77
C VAL A 28 5.50 -0.11 -8.77
N GLU A 29 5.17 -1.40 -8.79
CA GLU A 29 4.12 -1.92 -9.64
C GLU A 29 2.97 -2.41 -8.76
N LEU A 30 1.76 -1.94 -9.03
CA LEU A 30 0.58 -2.42 -8.32
C LEU A 30 0.22 -3.81 -8.82
N LEU A 31 0.09 -4.74 -7.90
CA LEU A 31 -0.37 -6.10 -8.22
C LEU A 31 -1.88 -6.20 -8.04
N GLU A 32 -2.41 -5.62 -6.98
CA GLU A 32 -3.83 -5.57 -6.70
C GLU A 32 -4.19 -4.30 -5.95
N ALA A 33 -5.37 -3.77 -6.24
CA ALA A 33 -5.95 -2.66 -5.50
C ALA A 33 -7.46 -2.87 -5.58
N GLN A 34 -8.05 -3.44 -4.53
CA GLN A 34 -9.45 -3.87 -4.59
C GLN A 34 -10.09 -3.95 -3.21
N THR A 35 -11.43 -3.97 -3.20
CA THR A 35 -12.18 -4.23 -1.98
C THR A 35 -12.09 -5.71 -1.63
N VAL A 36 -11.92 -6.01 -0.34
CA VAL A 36 -11.80 -7.40 0.12
C VAL A 36 -12.93 -7.82 1.06
N CYS A 37 -13.48 -6.89 1.82
CA CYS A 37 -14.66 -7.12 2.65
C CYS A 37 -15.52 -5.89 2.52
N PRO A 38 -16.76 -5.90 2.98
CA PRO A 38 -17.57 -4.69 2.88
C PRO A 38 -16.82 -3.48 3.44
N GLY A 39 -16.52 -2.54 2.57
CA GLY A 39 -15.87 -1.28 2.93
C GLY A 39 -14.36 -1.30 3.05
N LYS A 40 -13.71 -2.46 3.10
CA LYS A 40 -12.26 -2.53 3.24
C LYS A 40 -11.57 -2.56 1.88
N PHE A 41 -10.36 -2.03 1.83
CA PHE A 41 -9.59 -1.94 0.59
C PHE A 41 -8.16 -2.39 0.82
N ILE A 42 -7.66 -3.29 -0.01
CA ILE A 42 -6.30 -3.81 0.08
C ILE A 42 -5.49 -3.39 -1.15
N ILE A 43 -4.22 -3.07 -0.93
CA ILE A 43 -3.28 -2.72 -1.99
C ILE A 43 -2.06 -3.62 -1.84
N LEU A 44 -1.76 -4.37 -2.91
CA LEU A 44 -0.54 -5.18 -3.00
C LEU A 44 0.32 -4.62 -4.11
N PHE A 45 1.60 -4.47 -3.85
CA PHE A 45 2.51 -3.90 -4.83
C PHE A 45 3.90 -4.48 -4.68
N THR A 46 4.69 -4.39 -5.75
CA THR A 46 6.03 -4.96 -5.77
C THR A 46 7.04 -3.97 -6.36
N GLY A 47 8.28 -4.16 -6.03
CA GLY A 47 9.39 -3.35 -6.49
C GLY A 47 10.65 -3.68 -5.69
N ASP A 48 11.66 -2.85 -5.82
CA ASP A 48 12.85 -3.01 -5.00
C ASP A 48 12.52 -2.76 -3.53
N LEU A 49 13.21 -3.44 -2.64
CA LEU A 49 12.93 -3.37 -1.21
C LEU A 49 12.91 -1.94 -0.68
N SER A 50 13.88 -1.11 -1.11
CA SER A 50 13.92 0.28 -0.65
C SER A 50 12.71 1.07 -1.12
N ALA A 51 12.27 0.86 -2.36
CA ALA A 51 11.09 1.52 -2.90
C ALA A 51 9.82 1.09 -2.16
N ILE A 52 9.72 -0.21 -1.86
CA ILE A 52 8.57 -0.74 -1.13
C ILE A 52 8.51 -0.16 0.28
N ARG A 53 9.64 -0.10 0.99
CA ARG A 53 9.67 0.46 2.34
C ARG A 53 9.25 1.92 2.36
N VAL A 54 9.76 2.71 1.41
CA VAL A 54 9.41 4.12 1.32
C VAL A 54 7.91 4.29 1.04
N SER A 55 7.37 3.48 0.14
CA SER A 55 5.96 3.56 -0.24
C SER A 55 5.03 3.16 0.89
N VAL A 56 5.33 2.07 1.60
CA VAL A 56 4.53 1.64 2.75
C VAL A 56 4.59 2.71 3.84
N ASP A 57 5.78 3.22 4.13
CA ASP A 57 5.95 4.24 5.14
C ASP A 57 5.16 5.50 4.82
N ALA A 58 5.19 5.94 3.56
CA ALA A 58 4.43 7.10 3.14
C ALA A 58 2.93 6.92 3.33
N ALA A 59 2.41 5.74 2.96
CA ALA A 59 0.98 5.44 3.12
C ALA A 59 0.59 5.42 4.59
N VAL A 60 1.39 4.75 5.43
CA VAL A 60 1.12 4.65 6.86
C VAL A 60 1.11 6.03 7.52
N LYS A 61 2.05 6.89 7.17
CA LYS A 61 2.16 8.22 7.78
C LYS A 61 1.11 9.19 7.27
N THR A 62 0.72 9.07 6.00
CA THR A 62 -0.21 10.03 5.40
C THR A 62 -1.66 9.73 5.76
N TYR A 63 -2.01 8.43 5.85
CA TYR A 63 -3.39 8.01 6.11
C TYR A 63 -3.48 7.06 7.30
N PRO A 64 -3.02 7.45 8.50
CA PRO A 64 -2.98 6.51 9.63
C PRO A 64 -4.37 6.18 10.20
N ALA A 65 -5.31 7.12 10.10
CA ALA A 65 -6.62 6.95 10.76
C ALA A 65 -7.45 5.80 10.17
N SER A 66 -7.27 5.52 8.88
CA SER A 66 -8.03 4.47 8.19
C SER A 66 -7.23 3.19 7.99
N LEU A 67 -5.98 3.17 8.41
CA LEU A 67 -5.10 2.02 8.21
C LEU A 67 -5.49 0.88 9.14
N ILE A 68 -5.65 -0.32 8.56
CA ILE A 68 -5.89 -1.54 9.32
C ILE A 68 -4.59 -2.28 9.54
N ASP A 69 -3.82 -2.47 8.46
CA ASP A 69 -2.60 -3.27 8.53
C ASP A 69 -1.65 -2.88 7.40
N SER A 70 -0.38 -3.18 7.59
CA SER A 70 0.63 -2.98 6.57
C SER A 70 1.78 -3.94 6.82
N PHE A 71 2.44 -4.36 5.76
CA PHE A 71 3.68 -5.12 5.93
C PHE A 71 4.57 -4.96 4.70
N VAL A 72 5.85 -5.28 4.92
CA VAL A 72 6.85 -5.39 3.86
C VAL A 72 7.42 -6.78 3.95
N LEU A 73 7.36 -7.51 2.84
CA LEU A 73 7.93 -8.85 2.76
C LEU A 73 9.11 -8.78 1.80
N GLY A 74 10.31 -8.78 2.36
CA GLY A 74 11.55 -8.80 1.59
C GLY A 74 11.90 -10.22 1.19
N HIS A 75 12.71 -10.32 0.16
CA HIS A 75 13.12 -11.62 -0.33
C HIS A 75 14.57 -11.90 0.06
#